data_9466136a83e48150c6d09369ce79e4bf
#
_entry.id   9466136a83e48150c6d09369ce79e4bf
#
_cell.length_a   1.000
_cell.length_b   1.000
_cell.length_c   1.000
_cell.angle_alpha   90.00
_cell.angle_beta   90.00
_cell.angle_gamma   90.00
#
_symmetry.space_group_name_H-M   'P 1'
#
loop_
_entity.id
_entity.type
_entity.pdbx_description
1 polymer ?
#
loop_
_entity_poly.entity_id
_entity_poly.type
_entity_poly.pdbx_seq_one_letter_code
_entity_poly.pdbx_strand_id
1 'polypeptide(L)'
;GQIPGLSILAGDGAPGSPARLEIRGVPSLSGATSPLIVVDNVPMTSDFDINELNPDDIQSIDILKGASSAAIYGSRAAAGVIMIMTKGGRRDQKPVINYSYDYSTTSLVSDVNTLTTDEFKMLVMEAVRNGAKAEGYDDITKYSKYATFAASDFFGEANTPWMKYIMRDGSKQQHKVSIRGGGSSFGYNASLGYTNELGQVKGTNYERYTYDIGFNADINKWIRATVKVSGTISDRLSNNAGLSTAAKARPDIKAYNDDGS
;
A
#
# COMPACT_ATOMS: atom_id res chain seq x y z
N GLY A 1 -15.84 -10.80 3.24
CA GLY A 1 -16.99 -10.38 4.05
C GLY A 1 -16.62 -9.19 4.92
N GLN A 2 -17.52 -8.25 5.09
CA GLN A 2 -17.29 -7.10 5.98
C GLN A 2 -17.39 -7.57 7.44
N ILE A 3 -16.38 -7.25 8.24
CA ILE A 3 -16.40 -7.51 9.67
C ILE A 3 -17.05 -6.29 10.35
N PRO A 4 -18.19 -6.45 11.06
CA PRO A 4 -18.89 -5.32 11.65
C PRO A 4 -18.01 -4.54 12.62
N GLY A 5 -17.84 -3.24 12.36
CA GLY A 5 -17.07 -2.32 13.21
C GLY A 5 -15.55 -2.35 13.01
N LEU A 6 -15.04 -2.98 11.95
CA LEU A 6 -13.70 -2.83 11.45
C LEU A 6 -13.73 -2.01 10.16
N SER A 7 -12.99 -0.93 10.11
CA SER A 7 -12.72 -0.14 8.92
C SER A 7 -11.32 -0.45 8.44
N ILE A 8 -11.19 -0.87 7.20
CA ILE A 8 -9.89 -1.06 6.55
C ILE A 8 -9.73 0.08 5.57
N LEU A 9 -8.86 1.00 5.89
CA LEU A 9 -8.51 2.10 5.01
C LEU A 9 -7.33 1.66 4.15
N ALA A 10 -7.53 1.67 2.84
CA ALA A 10 -6.42 1.44 1.92
C ALA A 10 -5.33 2.49 2.15
N GLY A 11 -4.07 2.10 2.02
CA GLY A 11 -2.95 3.02 2.07
C GLY A 11 -3.00 4.04 0.92
N ASP A 12 -1.87 4.64 0.62
CA ASP A 12 -1.70 5.66 -0.41
C ASP A 12 -1.85 5.14 -1.87
N GLY A 13 -2.19 3.87 -2.04
CA GLY A 13 -2.34 3.20 -3.34
C GLY A 13 -1.02 2.76 -3.97
N ALA A 14 0.11 3.01 -3.32
CA ALA A 14 1.38 2.47 -3.79
C ALA A 14 1.49 0.97 -3.47
N PRO A 15 2.24 0.20 -4.28
CA PRO A 15 2.46 -1.22 -4.04
C PRO A 15 2.97 -1.49 -2.63
N GLY A 16 2.41 -2.49 -1.95
CA GLY A 16 2.80 -2.86 -0.59
C GLY A 16 2.54 -1.78 0.47
N SER A 17 1.69 -0.79 0.20
CA SER A 17 1.31 0.19 1.22
C SER A 17 0.55 -0.46 2.36
N PRO A 18 0.92 -0.17 3.64
CA PRO A 18 0.24 -0.74 4.78
C PRO A 18 -1.24 -0.31 4.82
N ALA A 19 -2.11 -1.26 5.09
CA ALA A 19 -3.51 -0.98 5.34
C ALA A 19 -3.69 -0.42 6.75
N ARG A 20 -4.45 0.68 6.88
CA ARG A 20 -4.80 1.24 8.17
C ARG A 20 -6.07 0.56 8.69
N LEU A 21 -5.98 -0.03 9.87
CA LEU A 21 -7.09 -0.68 10.53
C LEU A 21 -7.65 0.22 11.62
N GLU A 22 -8.95 0.46 11.60
CA GLU A 22 -9.64 1.26 12.61
C GLU A 22 -10.88 0.52 13.15
N ILE A 23 -11.03 0.52 14.47
CA ILE A 23 -12.20 -0.03 15.14
C ILE A 23 -13.05 1.12 15.68
N ARG A 24 -14.28 1.29 15.17
CA ARG A 24 -15.28 2.31 15.61
C ARG A 24 -14.83 3.77 15.53
N GLY A 25 -13.92 4.13 14.60
CA GLY A 25 -13.41 5.49 14.48
C GLY A 25 -12.34 5.84 15.53
N VAL A 26 -11.81 7.05 15.47
CA VAL A 26 -10.71 7.51 16.33
C VAL A 26 -11.19 7.72 17.77
N PRO A 27 -10.75 6.91 18.74
CA PRO A 27 -11.25 7.01 20.13
C PRO A 27 -10.64 8.19 20.91
N SER A 28 -9.61 8.83 20.41
CA SER A 28 -8.91 9.93 21.10
C SER A 28 -8.10 10.80 20.14
N LEU A 29 -8.07 12.11 20.40
CA LEU A 29 -7.23 13.08 19.69
C LEU A 29 -5.72 12.92 20.00
N SER A 30 -5.36 12.21 21.06
CA SER A 30 -3.97 12.09 21.53
C SER A 30 -3.57 10.67 21.98
N GLY A 31 -4.42 9.67 21.79
CA GLY A 31 -4.17 8.27 22.17
C GLY A 31 -3.81 7.36 21.00
N ALA A 32 -3.46 6.12 21.30
CA ALA A 32 -3.23 5.08 20.30
C ALA A 32 -4.49 4.90 19.44
N THR A 33 -4.37 5.17 18.15
CA THR A 33 -5.48 5.09 17.18
C THR A 33 -5.57 3.73 16.51
N SER A 34 -4.48 2.95 16.53
CA SER A 34 -4.41 1.64 15.89
C SER A 34 -4.71 0.53 16.91
N PRO A 35 -5.55 -0.46 16.56
CA PRO A 35 -5.82 -1.60 17.40
C PRO A 35 -4.58 -2.49 17.56
N LEU A 36 -4.50 -3.21 18.68
CA LEU A 36 -3.49 -4.23 18.88
C LEU A 36 -3.80 -5.45 18.00
N ILE A 37 -2.83 -5.87 17.20
CA ILE A 37 -2.95 -7.09 16.39
C ILE A 37 -2.36 -8.26 17.19
N VAL A 38 -3.09 -9.35 17.27
CA VAL A 38 -2.68 -10.58 17.94
C VAL A 38 -2.80 -11.72 16.92
N VAL A 39 -1.70 -12.37 16.60
CA VAL A 39 -1.68 -13.50 15.65
C VAL A 39 -1.38 -14.78 16.41
N ASP A 40 -2.26 -15.77 16.32
CA ASP A 40 -2.15 -17.07 17.02
C ASP A 40 -1.81 -16.92 18.51
N ASN A 41 -2.49 -16.01 19.19
CA ASN A 41 -2.31 -15.62 20.61
C ASN A 41 -1.01 -14.86 20.93
N VAL A 42 -0.21 -14.47 19.94
CA VAL A 42 1.00 -13.66 20.12
C VAL A 42 0.72 -12.20 19.77
N PRO A 43 0.86 -11.26 20.70
CA PRO A 43 0.72 -9.84 20.41
C PRO A 43 1.84 -9.36 19.49
N MET A 44 1.48 -8.75 18.39
CA MET A 44 2.43 -8.19 17.43
C MET A 44 2.97 -6.82 17.90
N THR A 45 4.05 -6.41 17.29
CA THR A 45 4.65 -5.08 17.46
C THR A 45 3.79 -4.00 16.79
N SER A 46 3.99 -2.74 17.12
CA SER A 46 3.20 -1.62 16.58
C SER A 46 3.41 -1.35 15.10
N ASP A 47 4.51 -1.81 14.58
CA ASP A 47 4.95 -1.71 13.18
C ASP A 47 4.54 -2.91 12.31
N PHE A 48 3.90 -3.91 12.92
CA PHE A 48 3.39 -5.06 12.18
C PHE A 48 2.31 -4.67 11.17
N ASP A 49 2.52 -5.01 9.91
CA ASP A 49 1.55 -4.80 8.85
C ASP A 49 0.72 -6.08 8.62
N ILE A 50 -0.61 -5.96 8.71
CA ILE A 50 -1.51 -7.09 8.44
C ILE A 50 -1.33 -7.64 7.02
N ASN A 51 -0.86 -6.83 6.09
CA ASN A 51 -0.54 -7.27 4.74
C ASN A 51 0.62 -8.28 4.70
N GLU A 52 1.41 -8.40 5.78
CA GLU A 52 2.45 -9.44 5.88
C GLU A 52 1.85 -10.85 5.99
N LEU A 53 0.61 -10.96 6.48
CA LEU A 53 -0.10 -12.23 6.48
C LEU A 53 -0.68 -12.52 5.10
N ASN A 54 -0.59 -13.79 4.69
CA ASN A 54 -1.32 -14.20 3.51
C ASN A 54 -2.80 -14.43 3.89
N PRO A 55 -3.77 -13.78 3.23
CA PRO A 55 -5.19 -13.94 3.54
C PRO A 55 -5.67 -15.39 3.51
N ASP A 56 -5.10 -16.20 2.63
CA ASP A 56 -5.43 -17.62 2.53
C ASP A 56 -4.95 -18.47 3.71
N ASP A 57 -4.02 -17.97 4.53
CA ASP A 57 -3.60 -18.64 5.76
C ASP A 57 -4.46 -18.29 6.96
N ILE A 58 -5.34 -17.29 6.83
CA ILE A 58 -6.24 -16.89 7.89
C ILE A 58 -7.39 -17.86 8.01
N GLN A 59 -7.65 -18.33 9.23
CA GLN A 59 -8.78 -19.15 9.59
C GLN A 59 -9.94 -18.31 10.09
N SER A 60 -9.67 -17.39 11.02
CA SER A 60 -10.68 -16.45 11.57
C SER A 60 -10.02 -15.14 11.97
N ILE A 61 -10.86 -14.09 11.98
CA ILE A 61 -10.52 -12.79 12.53
C ILE A 61 -11.61 -12.42 13.52
N ASP A 62 -11.23 -12.22 14.78
CA ASP A 62 -12.12 -11.83 15.86
C ASP A 62 -11.71 -10.46 16.42
N ILE A 63 -12.72 -9.63 16.77
CA ILE A 63 -12.47 -8.28 17.27
C ILE A 63 -12.94 -8.19 18.71
N LEU A 64 -12.00 -7.93 19.64
CA LEU A 64 -12.28 -7.64 21.02
C LEU A 64 -12.36 -6.13 21.23
N LYS A 65 -13.48 -5.68 21.83
CA LYS A 65 -13.78 -4.25 22.03
C LYS A 65 -14.02 -3.96 23.51
N GLY A 66 -13.55 -2.78 23.95
CA GLY A 66 -13.86 -2.27 25.28
C GLY A 66 -13.20 -3.06 26.43
N ALA A 67 -13.94 -3.29 27.51
CA ALA A 67 -13.42 -3.87 28.75
C ALA A 67 -12.80 -5.26 28.58
N SER A 68 -13.32 -6.08 27.67
CA SER A 68 -12.80 -7.43 27.40
C SER A 68 -11.38 -7.42 26.83
N SER A 69 -11.08 -6.47 25.95
CA SER A 69 -9.72 -6.31 25.40
C SER A 69 -8.74 -5.80 26.45
N ALA A 70 -9.15 -4.81 27.24
CA ALA A 70 -8.33 -4.23 28.30
C ALA A 70 -8.01 -5.23 29.42
N ALA A 71 -8.93 -6.14 29.74
CA ALA A 71 -8.73 -7.16 30.77
C ALA A 71 -7.60 -8.15 30.43
N ILE A 72 -7.42 -8.45 29.14
CA ILE A 72 -6.43 -9.44 28.70
C ILE A 72 -5.09 -8.78 28.32
N TYR A 73 -5.13 -7.64 27.63
CA TYR A 73 -3.96 -7.02 27.00
C TYR A 73 -3.58 -5.67 27.59
N GLY A 74 -4.28 -5.22 28.64
CA GLY A 74 -3.99 -3.97 29.36
C GLY A 74 -4.14 -2.72 28.51
N SER A 75 -3.34 -1.69 28.78
CA SER A 75 -3.37 -0.40 28.09
C SER A 75 -3.08 -0.46 26.59
N ARG A 76 -2.34 -1.48 26.14
CA ARG A 76 -2.07 -1.70 24.71
C ARG A 76 -3.33 -1.97 23.88
N ALA A 77 -4.40 -2.39 24.53
CA ALA A 77 -5.68 -2.71 23.89
C ALA A 77 -6.71 -1.57 23.97
N ALA A 78 -6.30 -0.34 24.30
CA ALA A 78 -7.20 0.80 24.44
C ALA A 78 -8.04 1.09 23.18
N ALA A 79 -7.44 0.91 21.98
CA ALA A 79 -8.11 1.05 20.70
C ALA A 79 -8.82 -0.24 20.22
N GLY A 80 -8.84 -1.29 21.06
CA GLY A 80 -9.36 -2.63 20.72
C GLY A 80 -8.26 -3.60 20.30
N VAL A 81 -8.65 -4.87 20.11
CA VAL A 81 -7.74 -5.95 19.69
C VAL A 81 -8.33 -6.68 18.49
N ILE A 82 -7.51 -6.91 17.50
CA ILE A 82 -7.81 -7.77 16.35
C ILE A 82 -7.07 -9.08 16.56
N MET A 83 -7.82 -10.15 16.82
CA MET A 83 -7.29 -11.50 16.96
C MET A 83 -7.37 -12.22 15.62
N ILE A 84 -6.24 -12.66 15.13
CA ILE A 84 -6.12 -13.39 13.87
C ILE A 84 -5.66 -14.80 14.20
N MET A 85 -6.49 -15.77 13.84
CA MET A 85 -6.12 -17.19 13.93
C MET A 85 -5.77 -17.68 12.55
N THR A 86 -4.61 -18.28 12.41
CA THR A 86 -4.19 -18.85 11.13
C THR A 86 -4.55 -20.34 11.05
N LYS A 87 -4.59 -20.87 9.82
CA LYS A 87 -4.92 -22.26 9.56
C LYS A 87 -3.82 -23.16 10.12
N GLY A 88 -4.20 -24.11 10.97
CA GLY A 88 -3.30 -25.13 11.51
C GLY A 88 -3.41 -26.47 10.81
N GLY A 89 -2.54 -27.39 11.19
CA GLY A 89 -2.62 -28.80 10.78
C GLY A 89 -3.89 -29.47 11.29
N ARG A 90 -4.52 -30.28 10.46
CA ARG A 90 -5.71 -31.06 10.80
C ARG A 90 -5.33 -32.50 11.06
N ARG A 91 -5.91 -33.09 12.11
CA ARG A 91 -5.75 -34.51 12.43
C ARG A 91 -6.64 -35.38 11.56
N ASP A 92 -6.31 -36.66 11.49
CA ASP A 92 -7.06 -37.66 10.75
C ASP A 92 -7.40 -37.23 9.31
N GLN A 93 -6.50 -36.47 8.71
CA GLN A 93 -6.68 -35.96 7.35
C GLN A 93 -5.51 -36.42 6.47
N LYS A 94 -5.84 -37.05 5.33
CA LYS A 94 -4.85 -37.29 4.27
C LYS A 94 -4.20 -35.97 3.84
N PRO A 95 -2.94 -36.02 3.41
CA PRO A 95 -2.28 -34.81 2.86
C PRO A 95 -3.10 -34.19 1.74
N VAL A 96 -3.38 -32.90 1.88
CA VAL A 96 -4.03 -32.10 0.85
C VAL A 96 -3.08 -31.00 0.44
N ILE A 97 -2.75 -30.97 -0.85
CA ILE A 97 -1.92 -29.95 -1.46
C ILE A 97 -2.85 -29.02 -2.22
N ASN A 98 -2.70 -27.71 -1.99
CA ASN A 98 -3.41 -26.67 -2.74
C ASN A 98 -2.39 -25.75 -3.37
N TYR A 99 -2.68 -25.35 -4.62
CA TYR A 99 -2.01 -24.26 -5.30
C TYR A 99 -3.05 -23.24 -5.71
N SER A 100 -2.80 -21.98 -5.40
CA SER A 100 -3.60 -20.85 -5.89
C SER A 100 -2.72 -19.89 -6.68
N TYR A 101 -3.31 -19.32 -7.70
CA TYR A 101 -2.74 -18.25 -8.52
C TYR A 101 -3.79 -17.19 -8.74
N ASP A 102 -3.45 -15.96 -8.38
CA ASP A 102 -4.29 -14.79 -8.58
C ASP A 102 -3.52 -13.77 -9.41
N TYR A 103 -4.19 -13.23 -10.42
CA TYR A 103 -3.67 -12.16 -11.24
C TYR A 103 -4.70 -11.05 -11.35
N SER A 104 -4.28 -9.83 -11.10
CA SER A 104 -5.12 -8.64 -11.26
C SER A 104 -4.36 -7.52 -11.94
N THR A 105 -5.10 -6.69 -12.69
CA THR A 105 -4.60 -5.47 -13.31
C THR A 105 -5.33 -4.28 -12.74
N THR A 106 -4.63 -3.17 -12.60
CA THR A 106 -5.20 -1.91 -12.15
C THR A 106 -4.92 -0.87 -13.22
N SER A 107 -5.96 -0.43 -13.91
CA SER A 107 -5.86 0.62 -14.92
C SER A 107 -6.18 1.98 -14.32
N LEU A 108 -5.64 3.03 -14.91
CA LEU A 108 -5.99 4.40 -14.56
C LEU A 108 -7.44 4.67 -14.93
N VAL A 109 -8.25 5.08 -13.95
CA VAL A 109 -9.68 5.37 -14.16
C VAL A 109 -9.88 6.73 -14.84
N SER A 110 -8.95 7.66 -14.68
CA SER A 110 -8.97 8.96 -15.34
C SER A 110 -7.56 9.46 -15.61
N ASP A 111 -7.37 10.09 -16.75
CA ASP A 111 -6.16 10.86 -17.02
C ASP A 111 -6.13 12.09 -16.08
N VAL A 112 -5.02 12.27 -15.40
CA VAL A 112 -4.75 13.53 -14.72
C VAL A 112 -4.41 14.56 -15.80
N ASN A 113 -5.37 15.41 -16.14
CA ASN A 113 -5.16 16.48 -17.10
C ASN A 113 -4.15 17.48 -16.53
N THR A 114 -2.99 17.55 -17.14
CA THR A 114 -2.01 18.61 -16.93
C THR A 114 -2.16 19.65 -18.02
N LEU A 115 -1.68 20.86 -17.77
CA LEU A 115 -1.71 21.94 -18.75
C LEU A 115 -0.93 21.54 -20.01
N THR A 116 -1.48 21.91 -21.15
CA THR A 116 -0.73 21.95 -22.41
C THR A 116 0.23 23.14 -22.40
N THR A 117 1.19 23.15 -23.31
CA THR A 117 2.14 24.27 -23.43
C THR A 117 1.45 25.60 -23.71
N ASP A 118 0.40 25.62 -24.53
CA ASP A 118 -0.34 26.84 -24.82
C ASP A 118 -1.12 27.33 -23.60
N GLU A 119 -1.77 26.44 -22.87
CA GLU A 119 -2.46 26.78 -21.61
C GLU A 119 -1.46 27.27 -20.55
N PHE A 120 -0.28 26.65 -20.46
CA PHE A 120 0.78 27.08 -19.57
C PHE A 120 1.27 28.49 -19.91
N LYS A 121 1.52 28.77 -21.20
CA LYS A 121 1.88 30.10 -21.69
C LYS A 121 0.83 31.16 -21.34
N MET A 122 -0.44 30.82 -21.59
CA MET A 122 -1.57 31.73 -21.24
C MET A 122 -1.62 32.03 -19.75
N LEU A 123 -1.51 30.99 -18.91
CA LEU A 123 -1.54 31.13 -17.45
C LEU A 123 -0.40 31.97 -16.91
N VAL A 124 0.83 31.74 -17.42
CA VAL A 124 2.00 32.54 -17.01
C VAL A 124 1.81 34.02 -17.41
N MET A 125 1.39 34.27 -18.64
CA MET A 125 1.18 35.67 -19.10
C MET A 125 0.01 36.36 -18.39
N GLU A 126 -1.03 35.64 -18.01
CA GLU A 126 -2.10 36.14 -17.16
C GLU A 126 -1.58 36.50 -15.76
N ALA A 127 -0.78 35.61 -15.15
CA ALA A 127 -0.16 35.90 -13.85
C ALA A 127 0.74 37.14 -13.89
N VAL A 128 1.52 37.31 -14.97
CA VAL A 128 2.34 38.53 -15.19
C VAL A 128 1.48 39.77 -15.31
N ARG A 129 0.37 39.69 -16.06
CA ARG A 129 -0.58 40.80 -16.22
C ARG A 129 -1.24 41.17 -14.89
N ASN A 130 -1.69 40.18 -14.13
CA ASN A 130 -2.31 40.42 -12.83
C ASN A 130 -1.30 40.98 -11.82
N GLY A 131 -0.05 40.49 -11.84
CA GLY A 131 1.02 41.06 -11.03
C GLY A 131 1.35 42.51 -11.36
N ALA A 132 1.46 42.84 -12.64
CA ALA A 132 1.66 44.24 -13.09
C ALA A 132 0.54 45.15 -12.58
N LYS A 133 -0.72 44.72 -12.75
CA LYS A 133 -1.88 45.48 -12.27
C LYS A 133 -1.87 45.68 -10.75
N ALA A 134 -1.52 44.64 -10.00
CA ALA A 134 -1.44 44.71 -8.54
C ALA A 134 -0.35 45.65 -8.04
N GLU A 135 0.72 45.84 -8.81
CA GLU A 135 1.83 46.76 -8.52
C GLU A 135 1.60 48.16 -9.13
N GLY A 136 0.43 48.42 -9.75
CA GLY A 136 0.03 49.73 -10.26
C GLY A 136 0.59 50.08 -11.65
N TYR A 137 1.01 49.07 -12.43
CA TYR A 137 1.46 49.31 -13.81
C TYR A 137 0.26 49.23 -14.77
N ASP A 138 -0.06 50.32 -15.43
CA ASP A 138 -1.07 50.36 -16.51
C ASP A 138 -0.53 49.71 -17.80
N ASP A 139 0.77 49.85 -18.03
CA ASP A 139 1.48 49.27 -19.17
C ASP A 139 2.33 48.04 -18.72
N ILE A 140 1.88 46.87 -19.10
CA ILE A 140 2.53 45.58 -18.74
C ILE A 140 4.00 45.55 -19.18
N THR A 141 4.38 46.21 -20.26
CA THR A 141 5.75 46.21 -20.79
C THR A 141 6.75 46.88 -19.85
N LYS A 142 6.27 47.74 -18.94
CA LYS A 142 7.07 48.39 -17.91
C LYS A 142 7.25 47.57 -16.65
N TYR A 143 6.50 46.47 -16.53
CA TYR A 143 6.64 45.55 -15.42
C TYR A 143 7.90 44.70 -15.58
N SER A 144 8.77 44.71 -14.60
CA SER A 144 10.10 44.10 -14.70
C SER A 144 10.07 42.62 -15.09
N LYS A 145 9.07 41.86 -14.60
CA LYS A 145 8.92 40.45 -14.91
C LYS A 145 8.42 40.19 -16.34
N TYR A 146 7.77 41.17 -16.99
CA TYR A 146 7.27 40.98 -18.34
C TYR A 146 8.38 40.66 -19.33
N ALA A 147 9.50 41.34 -19.27
CA ALA A 147 10.64 41.10 -20.15
C ALA A 147 11.18 39.69 -20.05
N THR A 148 11.19 39.11 -18.85
CA THR A 148 11.65 37.73 -18.61
C THR A 148 10.74 36.73 -19.30
N PHE A 149 9.42 36.87 -19.12
CA PHE A 149 8.45 35.87 -19.65
C PHE A 149 8.07 36.14 -21.11
N ALA A 150 8.30 37.34 -21.63
CA ALA A 150 8.11 37.68 -23.04
C ALA A 150 9.34 37.36 -23.91
N ALA A 151 10.49 36.97 -23.31
CA ALA A 151 11.67 36.57 -24.05
C ALA A 151 11.36 35.35 -24.92
N SER A 152 11.86 35.33 -26.15
CA SER A 152 11.58 34.28 -27.12
C SER A 152 12.07 32.87 -26.72
N ASP A 153 13.02 32.83 -25.81
CA ASP A 153 13.67 31.59 -25.32
C ASP A 153 13.15 31.12 -23.94
N PHE A 154 12.24 31.89 -23.30
CA PHE A 154 11.69 31.46 -22.00
C PHE A 154 10.80 30.22 -22.13
N PHE A 155 9.95 30.17 -23.14
CA PHE A 155 9.06 29.04 -23.38
C PHE A 155 9.66 28.10 -24.44
N GLY A 156 9.72 26.82 -24.10
CA GLY A 156 10.04 25.78 -25.07
C GLY A 156 8.92 25.52 -26.07
N GLU A 157 9.23 24.71 -27.09
CA GLU A 157 8.28 24.32 -28.14
C GLU A 157 7.66 22.95 -27.90
N ALA A 158 8.14 22.20 -26.91
CA ALA A 158 7.61 20.88 -26.58
C ALA A 158 6.19 20.98 -26.00
N ASN A 159 5.48 19.89 -26.04
CA ASN A 159 4.21 19.69 -25.34
C ASN A 159 4.22 18.33 -24.67
N THR A 160 4.93 18.24 -23.55
CA THR A 160 5.24 16.98 -22.88
C THR A 160 4.17 16.61 -21.87
N PRO A 161 3.39 15.56 -22.10
CA PRO A 161 2.39 15.07 -21.13
C PRO A 161 3.09 14.24 -20.05
N TRP A 162 3.77 14.90 -19.11
CA TRP A 162 4.61 14.25 -18.09
C TRP A 162 3.93 13.09 -17.36
N MET A 163 2.63 13.21 -17.06
CA MET A 163 1.89 12.15 -16.40
C MET A 163 1.88 10.85 -17.21
N LYS A 164 1.75 10.92 -18.55
CA LYS A 164 1.80 9.74 -19.41
C LYS A 164 3.18 9.07 -19.45
N TYR A 165 4.25 9.85 -19.25
CA TYR A 165 5.60 9.30 -19.20
C TYR A 165 5.88 8.51 -17.94
N ILE A 166 5.30 8.91 -16.80
CA ILE A 166 5.57 8.28 -15.50
C ILE A 166 4.53 7.24 -15.09
N MET A 167 3.35 7.27 -15.71
CA MET A 167 2.26 6.33 -15.39
C MET A 167 2.27 5.10 -16.30
N ARG A 168 1.72 4.01 -15.79
CA ARG A 168 1.46 2.76 -16.49
C ARG A 168 0.29 2.04 -15.84
N ASP A 169 -0.24 1.03 -16.48
CA ASP A 169 -1.14 0.09 -15.81
C ASP A 169 -0.35 -0.72 -14.78
N GLY A 170 -0.94 -0.87 -13.62
CA GLY A 170 -0.43 -1.71 -12.54
C GLY A 170 -0.82 -3.16 -12.74
N SER A 171 -0.07 -4.08 -12.15
CA SER A 171 -0.43 -5.49 -12.11
C SER A 171 0.00 -6.13 -10.80
N LYS A 172 -0.76 -7.13 -10.36
CA LYS A 172 -0.43 -7.92 -9.19
C LYS A 172 -0.60 -9.39 -9.52
N GLN A 173 0.41 -10.18 -9.17
CA GLN A 173 0.38 -11.62 -9.27
C GLN A 173 0.72 -12.24 -7.92
N GLN A 174 -0.03 -13.26 -7.55
CA GLN A 174 0.17 -14.00 -6.32
C GLN A 174 0.18 -15.48 -6.62
N HIS A 175 1.18 -16.17 -6.08
CA HIS A 175 1.31 -17.63 -6.14
C HIS A 175 1.36 -18.16 -4.72
N LYS A 176 0.64 -19.22 -4.46
CA LYS A 176 0.70 -19.88 -3.17
C LYS A 176 0.60 -21.38 -3.32
N VAL A 177 1.48 -22.07 -2.63
CA VAL A 177 1.44 -23.52 -2.43
C VAL A 177 1.24 -23.80 -0.96
N SER A 178 0.34 -24.70 -0.62
CA SER A 178 0.16 -25.15 0.75
C SER A 178 -0.09 -26.65 0.82
N ILE A 179 0.40 -27.25 1.88
CA ILE A 179 0.13 -28.65 2.24
C ILE A 179 -0.36 -28.71 3.67
N ARG A 180 -1.38 -29.51 3.92
CA ARG A 180 -1.86 -29.81 5.27
C ARG A 180 -2.32 -31.25 5.37
N GLY A 181 -2.16 -31.83 6.56
CA GLY A 181 -2.58 -33.18 6.83
C GLY A 181 -2.29 -33.57 8.26
N GLY A 182 -2.46 -34.85 8.57
CA GLY A 182 -2.13 -35.37 9.88
C GLY A 182 -2.64 -36.78 10.11
N GLY A 183 -2.08 -37.43 11.11
CA GLY A 183 -2.54 -38.69 11.65
C GLY A 183 -3.44 -38.50 12.86
N SER A 184 -3.73 -39.57 13.58
CA SER A 184 -4.61 -39.55 14.76
C SER A 184 -4.08 -38.72 15.92
N SER A 185 -2.75 -38.62 16.07
CA SER A 185 -2.10 -37.90 17.17
C SER A 185 -1.37 -36.63 16.76
N PHE A 186 -1.27 -36.33 15.47
CA PHE A 186 -0.55 -35.14 14.99
C PHE A 186 -1.25 -34.49 13.80
N GLY A 187 -0.96 -33.19 13.60
CA GLY A 187 -1.34 -32.43 12.42
C GLY A 187 -0.19 -31.55 11.98
N TYR A 188 -0.11 -31.27 10.70
CA TYR A 188 0.87 -30.36 10.12
C TYR A 188 0.26 -29.50 9.04
N ASN A 189 0.84 -28.32 8.86
CA ASN A 189 0.63 -27.44 7.73
C ASN A 189 1.95 -26.81 7.29
N ALA A 190 2.10 -26.57 6.03
CA ALA A 190 3.15 -25.71 5.49
C ALA A 190 2.59 -24.93 4.30
N SER A 191 2.96 -23.68 4.18
CA SER A 191 2.63 -22.85 3.02
C SER A 191 3.81 -21.97 2.61
N LEU A 192 3.89 -21.70 1.30
CA LEU A 192 4.81 -20.78 0.68
C LEU A 192 4.01 -19.87 -0.24
N GLY A 193 4.22 -18.57 -0.14
CA GLY A 193 3.58 -17.56 -0.97
C GLY A 193 4.60 -16.65 -1.63
N TYR A 194 4.30 -16.24 -2.85
CA TYR A 194 5.01 -15.20 -3.59
C TYR A 194 4.01 -14.19 -4.11
N THR A 195 4.30 -12.91 -3.91
CA THR A 195 3.52 -11.80 -4.44
C THR A 195 4.46 -10.85 -5.16
N ASN A 196 4.09 -10.46 -6.37
CA ASN A 196 4.73 -9.37 -7.11
C ASN A 196 3.66 -8.38 -7.53
N GLU A 197 3.87 -7.10 -7.21
CA GLU A 197 2.94 -6.03 -7.49
C GLU A 197 3.68 -4.86 -8.15
N LEU A 198 3.33 -4.59 -9.40
CA LEU A 198 3.82 -3.44 -10.16
C LEU A 198 2.85 -2.28 -10.00
N GLY A 199 3.34 -1.15 -9.49
CA GLY A 199 2.52 0.04 -9.30
C GLY A 199 2.23 0.80 -10.59
N GLN A 200 1.22 1.67 -10.50
CA GLN A 200 0.82 2.55 -11.59
C GLN A 200 1.85 3.66 -11.89
N VAL A 201 2.70 3.99 -10.94
CA VAL A 201 3.85 4.89 -11.16
C VAL A 201 5.06 4.06 -11.54
N LYS A 202 5.71 4.38 -12.65
CA LYS A 202 6.96 3.70 -13.06
C LYS A 202 8.03 3.85 -11.99
N GLY A 203 8.78 2.78 -11.75
CA GLY A 203 9.78 2.74 -10.67
C GLY A 203 9.16 2.43 -9.29
N THR A 204 7.91 1.98 -9.23
CA THR A 204 7.31 1.43 -8.01
C THR A 204 6.99 -0.04 -8.21
N ASN A 205 7.45 -0.87 -7.29
CA ASN A 205 7.12 -2.29 -7.23
C ASN A 205 7.17 -2.79 -5.78
N TYR A 206 6.58 -3.94 -5.57
CA TYR A 206 6.60 -4.63 -4.29
C TYR A 206 6.69 -6.13 -4.54
N GLU A 207 7.69 -6.75 -3.93
CA GLU A 207 7.86 -8.19 -3.93
C GLU A 207 7.77 -8.72 -2.50
N ARG A 208 7.12 -9.87 -2.33
CA ARG A 208 6.94 -10.46 -1.01
C ARG A 208 6.98 -11.97 -1.11
N TYR A 209 7.77 -12.58 -0.23
CA TYR A 209 7.81 -14.01 0.03
C TYR A 209 7.26 -14.26 1.43
N THR A 210 6.34 -15.20 1.57
CA THR A 210 5.76 -15.60 2.86
C THR A 210 5.98 -17.08 3.07
N TYR A 211 6.19 -17.49 4.31
CA TYR A 211 6.20 -18.88 4.70
C TYR A 211 5.48 -19.07 6.04
N ASP A 212 4.76 -20.17 6.15
CA ASP A 212 4.09 -20.59 7.38
C ASP A 212 4.26 -22.11 7.52
N ILE A 213 4.77 -22.56 8.66
CA ILE A 213 4.96 -23.98 8.98
C ILE A 213 4.42 -24.21 10.37
N GLY A 214 3.49 -25.12 10.49
CA GLY A 214 2.88 -25.51 11.76
C GLY A 214 2.88 -27.01 11.96
N PHE A 215 3.15 -27.41 13.18
CA PHE A 215 3.06 -28.79 13.62
C PHE A 215 2.43 -28.85 15.01
N ASN A 216 1.47 -29.73 15.19
CA ASN A 216 0.85 -30.01 16.48
C ASN A 216 0.79 -31.49 16.71
N ALA A 217 1.11 -31.94 17.92
CA ALA A 217 1.07 -33.38 18.29
C ALA A 217 0.62 -33.57 19.73
N ASP A 218 -0.18 -34.59 19.97
CA ASP A 218 -0.45 -35.08 21.31
C ASP A 218 0.57 -36.15 21.65
N ILE A 219 1.53 -35.79 22.50
CA ILE A 219 2.59 -36.71 22.95
C ILE A 219 1.97 -37.78 23.83
N ASN A 220 1.03 -37.40 24.67
CA ASN A 220 0.23 -38.29 25.49
C ASN A 220 -1.09 -37.59 25.88
N LYS A 221 -1.92 -38.22 26.75
CA LYS A 221 -3.22 -37.66 27.18
C LYS A 221 -3.11 -36.32 27.90
N TRP A 222 -1.95 -35.93 28.41
CA TRP A 222 -1.70 -34.77 29.23
C TRP A 222 -0.86 -33.72 28.52
N ILE A 223 -0.09 -34.10 27.51
CA ILE A 223 0.88 -33.20 26.87
C ILE A 223 0.56 -33.07 25.39
N ARG A 224 0.31 -31.82 25.00
CA ARG A 224 0.23 -31.40 23.60
C ARG A 224 1.39 -30.46 23.29
N ALA A 225 2.11 -30.74 22.23
CA ALA A 225 3.12 -29.85 21.68
C ALA A 225 2.58 -29.16 20.43
N THR A 226 2.82 -27.85 20.34
CA THR A 226 2.53 -27.08 19.13
C THR A 226 3.75 -26.23 18.81
N VAL A 227 4.22 -26.33 17.57
CA VAL A 227 5.31 -25.52 17.05
C VAL A 227 4.77 -24.81 15.81
N LYS A 228 5.03 -23.51 15.75
CA LYS A 228 4.70 -22.69 14.58
C LYS A 228 5.83 -21.75 14.26
N VAL A 229 6.19 -21.69 12.98
CA VAL A 229 7.20 -20.76 12.44
C VAL A 229 6.59 -20.12 11.22
N SER A 230 6.51 -18.79 11.22
CA SER A 230 6.04 -18.01 10.08
C SER A 230 6.93 -16.80 9.88
N GLY A 231 7.01 -16.32 8.66
CA GLY A 231 7.76 -15.11 8.36
C GLY A 231 7.48 -14.58 6.97
N THR A 232 7.91 -13.35 6.79
CA THR A 232 7.76 -12.58 5.57
C THR A 232 9.07 -11.90 5.23
N ILE A 233 9.44 -11.96 3.96
CA ILE A 233 10.55 -11.19 3.40
C ILE A 233 9.94 -10.35 2.28
N SER A 234 10.10 -9.03 2.36
CA SER A 234 9.56 -8.13 1.35
C SER A 234 10.58 -7.10 0.93
N ASP A 235 10.51 -6.72 -0.34
CA ASP A 235 11.23 -5.61 -0.93
C ASP A 235 10.24 -4.65 -1.59
N ARG A 236 10.44 -3.36 -1.35
CA ARG A 236 9.56 -2.32 -1.86
C ARG A 236 10.38 -1.19 -2.48
N LEU A 237 10.21 -1.02 -3.76
CA LEU A 237 10.72 0.16 -4.46
C LEU A 237 9.61 1.21 -4.52
N SER A 238 9.87 2.39 -3.94
CA SER A 238 8.92 3.51 -3.93
C SER A 238 9.54 4.72 -4.63
N ASN A 239 8.74 5.36 -5.49
CA ASN A 239 9.12 6.60 -6.19
C ASN A 239 8.13 7.72 -5.81
N ASN A 240 8.22 8.19 -4.58
CA ASN A 240 7.30 9.20 -4.04
C ASN A 240 7.46 10.59 -4.67
N ALA A 241 8.64 10.88 -5.21
CA ALA A 241 8.93 12.19 -5.83
C ALA A 241 8.34 12.31 -7.25
N GLY A 242 8.17 11.19 -7.96
CA GLY A 242 7.82 11.19 -9.38
C GLY A 242 6.47 11.84 -9.68
N LEU A 243 5.41 11.47 -8.97
CA LEU A 243 4.06 11.94 -9.26
C LEU A 243 3.89 13.44 -9.03
N SER A 244 4.33 13.94 -7.88
CA SER A 244 4.24 15.37 -7.55
C SER A 244 5.13 16.23 -8.45
N THR A 245 6.31 15.72 -8.80
CA THR A 245 7.25 16.40 -9.69
C THR A 245 6.69 16.50 -11.11
N ALA A 246 6.17 15.38 -11.64
CA ALA A 246 5.58 15.36 -12.97
C ALA A 246 4.32 16.23 -13.08
N ALA A 247 3.48 16.25 -12.03
CA ALA A 247 2.29 17.12 -12.02
C ALA A 247 2.61 18.62 -12.02
N LYS A 248 3.80 19.00 -11.55
CA LYS A 248 4.29 20.39 -11.49
C LYS A 248 5.29 20.73 -12.60
N ALA A 249 5.71 19.74 -13.38
CA ALA A 249 6.70 19.96 -14.42
C ALA A 249 6.12 20.82 -15.57
N ARG A 250 6.97 21.68 -16.11
CA ARG A 250 6.63 22.53 -17.25
C ARG A 250 6.38 21.67 -18.49
N PRO A 251 5.23 21.84 -19.17
CA PRO A 251 4.90 21.03 -20.35
C PRO A 251 5.74 21.38 -21.58
N ASP A 252 6.32 22.58 -21.63
CA ASP A 252 7.09 23.10 -22.75
C ASP A 252 8.56 22.60 -22.80
N ILE A 253 8.94 21.72 -21.87
CA ILE A 253 10.28 21.09 -21.84
C ILE A 253 10.19 19.70 -22.43
N LYS A 254 11.20 19.33 -23.27
CA LYS A 254 11.30 17.98 -23.85
C LYS A 254 11.55 16.93 -22.74
N ALA A 255 10.96 15.75 -22.89
CA ALA A 255 11.18 14.64 -21.97
C ALA A 255 12.56 13.99 -22.13
N TYR A 256 13.12 14.08 -23.31
CA TYR A 256 14.44 13.58 -23.65
C TYR A 256 15.21 14.63 -24.43
N ASN A 257 16.51 14.66 -24.29
CA ASN A 257 17.38 15.48 -25.13
C ASN A 257 17.37 14.96 -26.57
N ASP A 258 17.88 15.77 -27.51
CA ASP A 258 17.91 15.42 -28.95
C ASP A 258 18.80 14.19 -29.23
N ASP A 259 19.71 13.85 -28.32
CA ASP A 259 20.55 12.63 -28.35
C ASP A 259 19.86 11.39 -27.71
N GLY A 260 18.62 11.53 -27.22
CA GLY A 260 17.84 10.47 -26.58
C GLY A 260 18.17 10.19 -25.10
N SER A 261 19.05 11.01 -24.49
CA SER A 261 19.37 10.91 -23.05
C SER A 261 18.34 11.61 -22.16
#